data_370cf944d88c84e88e94081cdba1c0dd
#
_entry.id   370cf944d88c84e88e94081cdba1c0dd
#
_cell.length_a   1.000
_cell.length_b   1.000
_cell.length_c   1.000
_cell.angle_alpha   90.00
_cell.angle_beta   90.00
_cell.angle_gamma   90.00
#
_symmetry.space_group_name_H-M   'P 1'
#
loop_
_entity.id
_entity.type
_entity.pdbx_description
1 polymer ?
#
loop_
_entity_poly.entity_id
_entity_poly.type
_entity_poly.pdbx_seq_one_letter_code
_entity_poly.pdbx_strand_id
1 'polypeptide(L)'
;MKPDPINPYYMPNQVMSIEAPMRKTEQEIMPDHSSKIIKPAGYDIYPYHSLGNQKIFSGLISLCDYIVEQKTVVIDGYVGVYWSHLTHALADELNARGLRVKITGTTSCFKSEQEINALVAPFLGAEDSVWGRKTTLSLSDYFNLGALKQTAADSAAEVNIIIGCGAALAGWDAPLIYVDLPKNELQHRMAAGAICNLGMRQPEGQTEMYKRFYFADWVVLNQHKKEILSKVVVFADAQSESGLNWAFAKDVLEGLSRISTSVFRARPWFAPGAWGGQWMKEKMPQLNQNEVNYAWSFELIVPENGIVFESDGLLLEVSFDLLMFSHNQNVLGKHAVCFGDEFPIRFDFLDTFGGGNLSIQCHPGLQYIREEFGENITQDETYYILDCKENARVYLGFQEDIEPDHFRESLEKSNANNEAIDIEKYVQVHQAKKHDLFLIPNGTVHSAGAENLVLEISATPYIFTFKMYDWVRLDLNGKPRPINIDHAFKNLDFSRKGDRVQQELIAKPYVFFEQDDQVCYHLPTHQEHFYDVHRLEFDNKIEIQTENTCHILMLVEGESITVTSADGTISAFAFAETFVIPAAAVAYKIVNNGRVRAKVIKAFLK
;
A
#
# COMPACT_ATOMS: atom_id res chain seq x y z
N MET A 1 -15.72 54.34 16.98
CA MET A 1 -14.89 53.35 16.33
C MET A 1 -15.84 52.40 15.63
N LYS A 2 -15.83 52.38 14.30
CA LYS A 2 -16.59 51.40 13.52
C LYS A 2 -15.78 50.07 13.51
N PRO A 3 -16.44 48.92 13.62
CA PRO A 3 -15.72 47.66 13.50
C PRO A 3 -15.19 47.47 12.07
N ASP A 4 -13.97 47.00 11.96
CA ASP A 4 -13.31 46.63 10.70
C ASP A 4 -14.13 45.60 9.91
N PRO A 5 -14.09 45.60 8.58
CA PRO A 5 -14.83 44.67 7.76
C PRO A 5 -14.25 43.26 7.97
N ILE A 6 -15.11 42.37 8.43
CA ILE A 6 -14.85 40.92 8.60
C ILE A 6 -14.24 40.37 7.31
N ASN A 7 -13.03 39.85 7.43
CA ASN A 7 -12.36 39.11 6.38
C ASN A 7 -13.29 37.98 5.87
N PRO A 8 -13.72 37.96 4.60
CA PRO A 8 -14.67 36.97 4.08
C PRO A 8 -14.13 35.54 4.01
N TYR A 9 -12.89 35.31 4.44
CA TYR A 9 -12.25 33.99 4.52
C TYR A 9 -12.22 33.40 5.95
N TYR A 10 -12.82 34.11 6.91
CA TYR A 10 -13.01 33.59 8.25
C TYR A 10 -14.28 32.72 8.25
N MET A 11 -14.16 31.44 7.92
CA MET A 11 -15.14 30.45 8.34
C MET A 11 -15.01 30.31 9.86
N PRO A 12 -16.08 30.57 10.64
CA PRO A 12 -16.03 30.29 12.06
C PRO A 12 -15.75 28.82 12.24
N ASN A 13 -14.75 28.51 13.05
CA ASN A 13 -14.44 27.22 13.57
C ASN A 13 -15.73 26.38 13.72
N GLN A 14 -15.99 25.41 12.84
CA GLN A 14 -16.52 24.18 13.35
C GLN A 14 -15.37 23.64 14.20
N VAL A 15 -15.47 23.87 15.48
CA VAL A 15 -14.70 23.23 16.51
C VAL A 15 -14.97 21.75 16.31
N MET A 16 -14.12 21.07 15.53
CA MET A 16 -13.91 19.64 15.77
C MET A 16 -13.58 19.60 17.26
N SER A 17 -14.42 18.93 18.02
CA SER A 17 -14.21 18.81 19.45
C SER A 17 -12.76 18.41 19.67
N ILE A 18 -12.04 19.16 20.49
CA ILE A 18 -10.61 18.99 20.81
C ILE A 18 -10.27 17.56 21.33
N GLU A 19 -11.27 16.66 21.36
CA GLU A 19 -11.20 15.30 21.91
C GLU A 19 -11.25 14.18 20.85
N ALA A 20 -11.48 14.44 19.57
CA ALA A 20 -11.48 13.39 18.57
C ALA A 20 -10.04 13.08 18.13
N PRO A 21 -9.62 11.79 18.21
CA PRO A 21 -8.26 11.42 17.79
C PRO A 21 -8.08 11.72 16.29
N MET A 22 -6.93 12.30 15.94
CA MET A 22 -6.58 12.62 14.54
C MET A 22 -6.30 11.36 13.71
N ARG A 23 -6.03 10.23 14.34
CA ARG A 23 -5.82 8.92 13.73
C ARG A 23 -6.41 7.83 14.64
N LYS A 24 -6.93 6.76 14.02
CA LYS A 24 -7.48 5.60 14.75
C LYS A 24 -6.62 4.38 14.45
N THR A 25 -5.65 4.14 15.28
CA THR A 25 -4.73 3.00 15.24
C THR A 25 -3.87 3.00 16.50
N GLU A 26 -3.39 1.84 16.90
CA GLU A 26 -2.33 1.70 17.91
C GLU A 26 -0.93 1.82 17.28
N GLN A 27 -0.82 1.90 15.94
CA GLN A 27 0.48 2.06 15.27
C GLN A 27 1.03 3.48 15.52
N GLU A 28 2.31 3.56 15.84
CA GLU A 28 3.00 4.84 15.95
C GLU A 28 3.20 5.48 14.58
N ILE A 29 3.23 6.81 14.55
CA ILE A 29 3.64 7.55 13.36
C ILE A 29 5.11 7.20 13.06
N MET A 30 5.46 7.11 11.77
CA MET A 30 6.86 6.90 11.38
C MET A 30 7.76 7.96 12.06
N PRO A 31 8.87 7.55 12.66
CA PRO A 31 9.82 8.50 13.24
C PRO A 31 10.33 9.51 12.21
N ASP A 32 10.46 10.76 12.60
CA ASP A 32 11.04 11.83 11.79
C ASP A 32 12.58 11.82 11.80
N HIS A 33 13.18 11.03 12.72
CA HIS A 33 14.61 10.92 12.91
C HIS A 33 15.03 9.49 13.28
N SER A 34 16.12 9.01 12.66
CA SER A 34 16.61 7.64 12.82
C SER A 34 17.10 7.31 14.23
N SER A 35 17.49 8.30 15.03
CA SER A 35 17.83 8.09 16.45
C SER A 35 16.64 7.65 17.32
N LYS A 36 15.42 7.84 16.83
CA LYS A 36 14.20 7.35 17.50
C LYS A 36 13.89 5.89 17.17
N ILE A 37 14.60 5.32 16.18
CA ILE A 37 14.43 3.92 15.76
C ILE A 37 15.28 3.03 16.67
N ILE A 38 14.63 2.13 17.38
CA ILE A 38 15.31 1.05 18.09
C ILE A 38 15.64 -0.01 17.04
N LYS A 39 16.91 -0.08 16.60
CA LYS A 39 17.36 -1.13 15.67
C LYS A 39 17.47 -2.46 16.44
N PRO A 40 16.62 -3.42 16.13
CA PRO A 40 16.71 -4.74 16.74
C PRO A 40 17.77 -5.59 16.03
N ALA A 41 18.12 -6.70 16.63
CA ALA A 41 18.94 -7.74 16.01
C ALA A 41 18.16 -8.59 14.98
N GLY A 42 16.97 -8.17 14.56
CA GLY A 42 16.06 -8.92 13.68
C GLY A 42 15.34 -8.03 12.67
N TYR A 43 14.07 -8.34 12.44
CA TYR A 43 13.23 -7.66 11.45
C TYR A 43 13.16 -6.14 11.68
N ASP A 44 13.45 -5.34 10.64
CA ASP A 44 13.42 -3.88 10.68
C ASP A 44 12.07 -3.35 10.12
N ILE A 45 11.29 -2.67 10.96
CA ILE A 45 10.01 -2.07 10.55
C ILE A 45 10.15 -0.69 9.91
N TYR A 46 11.34 -0.08 9.96
CA TYR A 46 11.64 1.23 9.39
C TYR A 46 12.90 1.23 8.52
N PRO A 47 12.93 0.39 7.45
CA PRO A 47 14.06 0.40 6.52
C PRO A 47 14.16 1.77 5.81
N TYR A 48 15.38 2.25 5.63
CA TYR A 48 15.62 3.52 4.95
C TYR A 48 16.86 3.46 4.04
N HIS A 49 16.90 4.38 3.08
CA HIS A 49 17.98 4.52 2.08
C HIS A 49 18.64 5.89 2.23
N SER A 50 19.97 5.94 2.22
CA SER A 50 20.69 7.21 2.40
C SER A 50 20.61 8.09 1.15
N LEU A 51 20.31 9.37 1.33
CA LEU A 51 20.47 10.42 0.31
C LEU A 51 21.87 11.04 0.34
N GLY A 52 22.70 10.70 1.32
CA GLY A 52 23.92 11.42 1.65
C GLY A 52 23.65 12.58 2.62
N ASN A 53 24.66 13.39 2.91
CA ASN A 53 24.56 14.43 3.92
C ASN A 53 23.87 15.69 3.39
N GLN A 54 23.20 16.43 4.28
CA GLN A 54 22.56 17.73 4.04
C GLN A 54 21.52 17.72 2.91
N LYS A 55 20.72 16.63 2.83
CA LYS A 55 19.71 16.47 1.79
C LYS A 55 18.28 16.58 2.31
N ILE A 56 18.07 16.29 3.59
CA ILE A 56 16.76 16.41 4.25
C ILE A 56 16.83 17.56 5.25
N PHE A 57 15.80 18.39 5.25
CA PHE A 57 15.63 19.53 6.12
C PHE A 57 14.46 19.27 7.07
N SER A 58 14.53 19.76 8.29
CA SER A 58 13.50 19.51 9.30
C SER A 58 12.71 20.75 9.64
N GLY A 59 11.43 20.56 9.76
CA GLY A 59 10.49 21.49 10.36
C GLY A 59 9.99 22.59 9.45
N LEU A 60 8.85 23.12 9.86
CA LEU A 60 8.16 24.20 9.16
C LEU A 60 9.02 25.48 9.03
N ILE A 61 9.85 25.77 10.06
CA ILE A 61 10.70 26.97 10.08
C ILE A 61 11.64 26.96 8.89
N SER A 62 12.35 25.85 8.64
CA SER A 62 13.27 25.72 7.50
C SER A 62 12.55 25.77 6.14
N LEU A 63 11.32 25.24 6.06
CA LEU A 63 10.51 25.38 4.87
C LEU A 63 10.08 26.83 4.64
N CYS A 64 9.73 27.57 5.70
CA CYS A 64 9.42 28.99 5.64
C CYS A 64 10.62 29.82 5.19
N ASP A 65 11.85 29.46 5.59
CA ASP A 65 13.08 30.13 5.11
C ASP A 65 13.16 30.01 3.58
N TYR A 66 12.97 28.81 3.05
CA TYR A 66 12.91 28.59 1.59
C TYR A 66 11.79 29.38 0.91
N ILE A 67 10.56 29.36 1.48
CA ILE A 67 9.41 30.10 0.93
C ILE A 67 9.68 31.60 0.88
N VAL A 68 10.29 32.18 1.90
CA VAL A 68 10.65 33.61 1.95
C VAL A 68 11.63 33.98 0.86
N GLU A 69 12.63 33.13 0.59
CA GLU A 69 13.58 33.35 -0.51
C GLU A 69 12.89 33.34 -1.87
N GLN A 70 11.90 32.45 -2.06
CA GLN A 70 11.16 32.34 -3.33
C GLN A 70 10.10 33.42 -3.51
N LYS A 71 9.58 34.02 -2.42
CA LYS A 71 8.49 35.02 -2.37
C LYS A 71 7.14 34.52 -2.88
N THR A 72 7.13 33.68 -3.91
CA THR A 72 5.90 33.08 -4.46
C THR A 72 6.13 31.59 -4.62
N VAL A 73 5.20 30.77 -4.09
CA VAL A 73 5.27 29.30 -4.18
C VAL A 73 3.89 28.70 -4.42
N VAL A 74 3.90 27.52 -5.05
CA VAL A 74 2.74 26.63 -5.18
C VAL A 74 2.96 25.45 -4.24
N ILE A 75 2.02 25.16 -3.35
CA ILE A 75 2.04 24.01 -2.45
C ILE A 75 0.90 23.09 -2.83
N ASP A 76 1.20 22.06 -3.60
CA ASP A 76 0.26 21.01 -4.00
C ASP A 76 0.51 19.74 -3.18
N GLY A 77 -0.35 18.75 -3.25
CA GLY A 77 -0.11 17.48 -2.60
C GLY A 77 -1.33 16.57 -2.55
N TYR A 78 -1.24 15.56 -1.69
CA TYR A 78 -2.18 14.46 -1.66
C TYR A 78 -3.38 14.75 -0.75
N VAL A 79 -4.50 14.03 -0.96
CA VAL A 79 -5.63 14.03 -0.03
C VAL A 79 -5.22 13.44 1.31
N GLY A 80 -5.84 13.89 2.40
CA GLY A 80 -5.52 13.45 3.76
C GLY A 80 -4.43 14.26 4.46
N VAL A 81 -3.72 15.15 3.74
CA VAL A 81 -2.90 16.20 4.36
C VAL A 81 -3.81 17.13 5.16
N TYR A 82 -3.43 17.49 6.37
CA TYR A 82 -4.15 18.47 7.20
C TYR A 82 -3.93 19.89 6.70
N TRP A 83 -4.50 20.17 5.51
CA TRP A 83 -4.28 21.42 4.78
C TRP A 83 -4.57 22.67 5.60
N SER A 84 -5.64 22.64 6.42
CA SER A 84 -5.99 23.75 7.30
C SER A 84 -4.90 24.01 8.34
N HIS A 85 -4.39 22.97 8.99
CA HIS A 85 -3.32 23.07 9.99
C HIS A 85 -2.03 23.60 9.34
N LEU A 86 -1.63 23.04 8.20
CA LEU A 86 -0.45 23.49 7.48
C LEU A 86 -0.56 24.95 7.05
N THR A 87 -1.74 25.37 6.55
CA THR A 87 -2.01 26.75 6.15
C THR A 87 -1.88 27.72 7.32
N HIS A 88 -2.47 27.39 8.47
CA HIS A 88 -2.37 28.23 9.68
C HIS A 88 -0.94 28.31 10.19
N ALA A 89 -0.25 27.17 10.29
CA ALA A 89 1.12 27.12 10.76
C ALA A 89 2.08 27.94 9.87
N LEU A 90 1.91 27.87 8.54
CA LEU A 90 2.66 28.73 7.60
C LEU A 90 2.33 30.22 7.80
N ALA A 91 1.05 30.54 7.93
CA ALA A 91 0.63 31.93 8.14
C ALA A 91 1.19 32.50 9.45
N ASP A 92 1.10 31.74 10.55
CA ASP A 92 1.56 32.16 11.88
C ASP A 92 3.08 32.38 11.87
N GLU A 93 3.86 31.45 11.33
CA GLU A 93 5.32 31.56 11.26
C GLU A 93 5.75 32.75 10.40
N LEU A 94 5.18 32.93 9.20
CA LEU A 94 5.53 34.01 8.30
C LEU A 94 5.10 35.38 8.83
N ASN A 95 3.91 35.48 9.48
CA ASN A 95 3.44 36.70 10.14
C ASN A 95 4.31 37.06 11.38
N ALA A 96 4.76 36.04 12.15
CA ALA A 96 5.67 36.26 13.28
C ALA A 96 7.02 36.88 12.86
N ARG A 97 7.43 36.66 11.60
CA ARG A 97 8.59 37.31 10.99
C ARG A 97 8.30 38.73 10.51
N GLY A 98 7.08 39.24 10.68
CA GLY A 98 6.67 40.57 10.26
C GLY A 98 6.39 40.72 8.78
N LEU A 99 6.22 39.62 8.04
CA LEU A 99 5.98 39.61 6.60
C LEU A 99 4.49 39.75 6.27
N ARG A 100 4.20 40.46 5.20
CA ARG A 100 2.85 40.52 4.63
C ARG A 100 2.63 39.32 3.72
N VAL A 101 1.76 38.39 4.14
CA VAL A 101 1.55 37.12 3.49
C VAL A 101 0.17 37.05 2.84
N LYS A 102 0.11 36.58 1.61
CA LYS A 102 -1.13 36.20 0.91
C LYS A 102 -1.16 34.71 0.70
N ILE A 103 -2.06 34.02 1.37
CA ILE A 103 -2.29 32.58 1.16
C ILE A 103 -3.65 32.40 0.48
N THR A 104 -3.66 31.64 -0.62
CA THR A 104 -4.86 31.31 -1.41
C THR A 104 -5.06 29.80 -1.35
N GLY A 105 -6.13 29.35 -0.69
CA GLY A 105 -6.48 27.92 -0.62
C GLY A 105 -7.26 27.47 -1.85
N THR A 106 -6.95 26.29 -2.37
CA THR A 106 -7.66 25.69 -3.53
C THR A 106 -9.08 25.25 -3.20
N THR A 107 -9.41 25.08 -1.92
CA THR A 107 -10.73 24.60 -1.44
C THR A 107 -11.89 25.46 -1.95
N SER A 108 -11.69 26.77 -2.10
CA SER A 108 -12.71 27.69 -2.63
C SER A 108 -12.95 27.57 -4.13
N CYS A 109 -12.06 26.86 -4.83
CA CYS A 109 -12.12 26.67 -6.28
C CYS A 109 -12.66 25.29 -6.69
N PHE A 110 -12.93 24.40 -5.73
CA PHE A 110 -13.66 23.16 -6.04
C PHE A 110 -15.08 23.48 -6.54
N LYS A 111 -15.62 22.60 -7.36
CA LYS A 111 -17.06 22.57 -7.63
C LYS A 111 -17.82 22.32 -6.32
N SER A 112 -19.12 22.57 -6.29
CA SER A 112 -19.94 22.25 -5.13
C SER A 112 -19.91 20.75 -4.82
N GLU A 113 -20.10 20.39 -3.56
CA GLU A 113 -20.18 18.97 -3.13
C GLU A 113 -21.20 18.18 -3.95
N GLN A 114 -22.34 18.81 -4.26
CA GLN A 114 -23.38 18.20 -5.10
C GLN A 114 -22.88 17.89 -6.52
N GLU A 115 -22.18 18.82 -7.15
CA GLU A 115 -21.60 18.61 -8.49
C GLU A 115 -20.52 17.54 -8.48
N ILE A 116 -19.65 17.53 -7.46
CA ILE A 116 -18.60 16.52 -7.33
C ILE A 116 -19.22 15.13 -7.09
N ASN A 117 -20.21 15.03 -6.20
CA ASN A 117 -20.90 13.76 -5.96
C ASN A 117 -21.59 13.25 -7.23
N ALA A 118 -22.21 14.14 -8.01
CA ALA A 118 -22.78 13.75 -9.31
C ALA A 118 -21.72 13.27 -10.32
N LEU A 119 -20.52 13.87 -10.32
CA LEU A 119 -19.40 13.46 -11.18
C LEU A 119 -18.86 12.07 -10.82
N VAL A 120 -18.71 11.77 -9.53
CA VAL A 120 -18.11 10.50 -9.07
C VAL A 120 -19.13 9.37 -8.95
N ALA A 121 -20.42 9.66 -8.80
CA ALA A 121 -21.48 8.67 -8.62
C ALA A 121 -21.45 7.50 -9.64
N PRO A 122 -21.21 7.72 -10.95
CA PRO A 122 -21.13 6.63 -11.92
C PRO A 122 -20.02 5.59 -11.64
N PHE A 123 -19.04 5.96 -10.82
CA PHE A 123 -17.88 5.14 -10.51
C PHE A 123 -17.97 4.44 -9.15
N LEU A 124 -18.95 4.76 -8.31
CA LEU A 124 -19.05 4.24 -6.95
C LEU A 124 -19.93 2.98 -6.83
N GLY A 125 -20.54 2.52 -7.94
CA GLY A 125 -21.45 1.36 -7.92
C GLY A 125 -22.74 1.63 -7.14
N ALA A 126 -23.45 0.57 -6.76
CA ALA A 126 -24.64 0.67 -5.91
C ALA A 126 -24.30 1.16 -4.49
N GLU A 127 -25.28 1.73 -3.80
CA GLU A 127 -25.09 2.28 -2.45
C GLU A 127 -24.56 1.26 -1.44
N ASP A 128 -25.04 0.03 -1.52
CA ASP A 128 -24.65 -1.11 -0.68
C ASP A 128 -23.41 -1.88 -1.21
N SER A 129 -22.87 -1.48 -2.36
CA SER A 129 -21.69 -2.11 -2.95
C SER A 129 -20.41 -1.71 -2.23
N VAL A 130 -19.56 -2.69 -1.94
CA VAL A 130 -18.21 -2.48 -1.40
C VAL A 130 -17.26 -1.94 -2.48
N TRP A 131 -17.54 -2.23 -3.76
CA TRP A 131 -16.71 -1.87 -4.90
C TRP A 131 -17.39 -0.88 -5.83
N GLY A 132 -16.55 -0.06 -6.46
CA GLY A 132 -16.90 0.80 -7.57
C GLY A 132 -16.12 0.42 -8.82
N ARG A 133 -16.02 1.34 -9.76
CA ARG A 133 -15.22 1.23 -10.97
C ARG A 133 -14.19 2.34 -11.02
N LYS A 134 -12.95 2.08 -11.42
CA LYS A 134 -11.93 3.12 -11.58
C LYS A 134 -12.44 4.25 -12.48
N THR A 135 -12.33 5.47 -11.98
CA THR A 135 -12.79 6.65 -12.70
C THR A 135 -11.93 6.94 -13.93
N THR A 136 -12.57 7.56 -14.92
CA THR A 136 -11.91 8.15 -16.09
C THR A 136 -11.80 9.66 -16.00
N LEU A 137 -12.18 10.25 -14.86
CA LEU A 137 -12.04 11.68 -14.59
C LEU A 137 -10.57 12.05 -14.39
N SER A 138 -10.29 13.33 -14.54
CA SER A 138 -9.05 13.98 -14.14
C SER A 138 -9.26 14.86 -12.91
N LEU A 139 -8.18 15.23 -12.21
CA LEU A 139 -8.29 16.12 -11.05
C LEU A 139 -8.92 17.46 -11.43
N SER A 140 -8.70 17.94 -12.65
CA SER A 140 -9.27 19.20 -13.16
C SER A 140 -10.80 19.18 -13.21
N ASP A 141 -11.44 18.01 -13.33
CA ASP A 141 -12.89 17.89 -13.38
C ASP A 141 -13.57 18.24 -12.04
N TYR A 142 -12.83 18.16 -10.95
CA TYR A 142 -13.32 18.52 -9.61
C TYR A 142 -13.36 20.05 -9.37
N PHE A 143 -12.71 20.85 -10.23
CA PHE A 143 -12.53 22.28 -10.02
C PHE A 143 -13.40 23.15 -10.94
N ASN A 144 -13.73 24.33 -10.44
CA ASN A 144 -14.05 25.47 -11.27
C ASN A 144 -12.71 26.08 -11.78
N LEU A 145 -12.22 25.52 -12.89
CA LEU A 145 -10.92 25.90 -13.45
C LEU A 145 -10.82 27.39 -13.80
N GLY A 146 -11.95 28.02 -14.17
CA GLY A 146 -11.99 29.46 -14.43
C GLY A 146 -11.64 30.26 -13.17
N ALA A 147 -12.24 29.92 -12.04
CA ALA A 147 -11.96 30.56 -10.75
C ALA A 147 -10.51 30.25 -10.29
N LEU A 148 -10.06 29.02 -10.43
CA LEU A 148 -8.70 28.62 -10.02
C LEU A 148 -7.62 29.37 -10.83
N LYS A 149 -7.78 29.48 -12.14
CA LYS A 149 -6.83 30.21 -13.02
C LYS A 149 -6.90 31.72 -12.89
N GLN A 150 -7.96 32.26 -12.29
CA GLN A 150 -8.05 33.69 -11.96
C GLN A 150 -7.36 34.05 -10.64
N THR A 151 -6.94 33.05 -9.85
CA THR A 151 -6.12 33.31 -8.67
C THR A 151 -4.78 33.90 -9.12
N ALA A 152 -4.32 34.92 -8.40
CA ALA A 152 -3.07 35.60 -8.71
C ALA A 152 -2.31 35.96 -7.44
N ALA A 153 -1.02 36.08 -7.56
CA ALA A 153 -0.17 36.68 -6.53
C ALA A 153 -0.56 38.14 -6.30
N ASP A 154 -0.56 38.58 -5.05
CA ASP A 154 -0.79 39.95 -4.66
C ASP A 154 0.54 40.71 -4.64
N SER A 155 0.69 41.72 -5.48
CA SER A 155 1.88 42.57 -5.53
C SER A 155 2.16 43.35 -4.25
N ALA A 156 1.15 43.51 -3.39
CA ALA A 156 1.29 44.18 -2.09
C ALA A 156 1.81 43.20 -0.99
N ALA A 157 1.73 41.90 -1.21
CA ALA A 157 2.27 40.89 -0.30
C ALA A 157 3.77 40.64 -0.58
N GLU A 158 4.52 40.36 0.48
CA GLU A 158 5.92 39.99 0.39
C GLU A 158 6.10 38.50 0.10
N VAL A 159 5.12 37.68 0.57
CA VAL A 159 5.06 36.25 0.29
C VAL A 159 3.66 35.89 -0.23
N ASN A 160 3.65 35.16 -1.33
CA ASN A 160 2.42 34.64 -1.96
C ASN A 160 2.44 33.11 -2.00
N ILE A 161 1.37 32.48 -1.53
CA ILE A 161 1.24 31.03 -1.49
C ILE A 161 -0.12 30.64 -2.07
N ILE A 162 -0.14 29.73 -3.05
CA ILE A 162 -1.34 28.96 -3.37
C ILE A 162 -1.17 27.55 -2.82
N ILE A 163 -2.16 27.03 -2.07
CA ILE A 163 -2.03 25.81 -1.28
C ILE A 163 -3.27 24.92 -1.32
N GLY A 164 -3.04 23.61 -1.40
CA GLY A 164 -4.06 22.56 -1.34
C GLY A 164 -3.98 21.59 -2.51
N CYS A 165 -4.75 20.50 -2.47
CA CYS A 165 -4.83 19.57 -3.60
C CYS A 165 -5.16 20.33 -4.88
N GLY A 166 -4.41 20.03 -5.96
CA GLY A 166 -4.60 20.65 -7.27
C GLY A 166 -4.10 22.10 -7.40
N ALA A 167 -3.30 22.60 -6.46
CA ALA A 167 -2.76 23.96 -6.53
C ALA A 167 -1.96 24.23 -7.82
N ALA A 168 -1.26 23.22 -8.34
CA ALA A 168 -0.51 23.32 -9.59
C ALA A 168 -1.41 23.61 -10.82
N LEU A 169 -2.70 23.26 -10.76
CA LEU A 169 -3.68 23.56 -11.83
C LEU A 169 -3.96 25.06 -11.97
N ALA A 170 -3.64 25.89 -10.97
CA ALA A 170 -3.75 27.34 -11.07
C ALA A 170 -2.80 27.94 -12.11
N GLY A 171 -1.69 27.24 -12.40
CA GLY A 171 -0.73 27.66 -13.42
C GLY A 171 0.15 28.84 -13.01
N TRP A 172 0.40 29.04 -11.72
CA TRP A 172 1.34 30.06 -11.25
C TRP A 172 2.77 29.69 -11.70
N ASP A 173 3.51 30.68 -12.21
CA ASP A 173 4.94 30.55 -12.54
C ASP A 173 5.77 30.72 -11.26
N ALA A 174 5.85 29.65 -10.46
CA ALA A 174 6.51 29.65 -9.16
C ALA A 174 6.95 28.23 -8.78
N PRO A 175 7.98 28.08 -7.90
CA PRO A 175 8.41 26.79 -7.42
C PRO A 175 7.28 25.97 -6.82
N LEU A 176 7.22 24.69 -7.20
CA LEU A 176 6.22 23.73 -6.77
C LEU A 176 6.76 22.87 -5.63
N ILE A 177 6.11 22.99 -4.48
CA ILE A 177 6.31 22.12 -3.30
C ILE A 177 5.19 21.08 -3.34
N TYR A 178 5.55 19.79 -3.31
CA TYR A 178 4.59 18.70 -3.23
C TYR A 178 4.60 18.06 -1.84
N VAL A 179 3.44 18.11 -1.17
CA VAL A 179 3.26 17.55 0.17
C VAL A 179 2.66 16.16 0.03
N ASP A 180 3.45 15.14 0.28
CA ASP A 180 3.03 13.74 0.16
C ASP A 180 2.52 13.18 1.50
N LEU A 181 1.69 12.14 1.42
CA LEU A 181 1.19 11.40 2.56
C LEU A 181 1.06 9.94 2.16
N PRO A 182 1.72 9.00 2.87
CA PRO A 182 1.55 7.58 2.64
C PRO A 182 0.10 7.12 2.83
N LYS A 183 -0.37 6.22 1.97
CA LYS A 183 -1.78 5.79 1.98
C LYS A 183 -2.17 5.02 3.26
N ASN A 184 -1.22 4.34 3.92
CA ASN A 184 -1.48 3.74 5.22
C ASN A 184 -1.85 4.79 6.29
N GLU A 185 -1.11 5.90 6.36
CA GLU A 185 -1.42 6.99 7.29
C GLU A 185 -2.77 7.66 6.93
N LEU A 186 -3.03 7.84 5.63
CA LEU A 186 -4.33 8.32 5.16
C LEU A 186 -5.47 7.42 5.66
N GLN A 187 -5.31 6.09 5.61
CA GLN A 187 -6.32 5.15 6.12
C GLN A 187 -6.53 5.28 7.63
N HIS A 188 -5.48 5.51 8.42
CA HIS A 188 -5.61 5.75 9.86
C HIS A 188 -6.37 7.05 10.17
N ARG A 189 -6.11 8.12 9.41
CA ARG A 189 -6.84 9.39 9.51
C ARG A 189 -8.30 9.26 9.06
N MET A 190 -8.55 8.51 8.00
CA MET A 190 -9.90 8.19 7.53
C MET A 190 -10.68 7.40 8.59
N ALA A 191 -10.08 6.39 9.20
CA ALA A 191 -10.71 5.59 10.25
C ALA A 191 -11.07 6.40 11.51
N ALA A 192 -10.35 7.48 11.76
CA ALA A 192 -10.66 8.45 12.81
C ALA A 192 -11.76 9.47 12.43
N GLY A 193 -12.17 9.53 11.15
CA GLY A 193 -13.03 10.58 10.63
C GLY A 193 -12.36 11.95 10.60
N ALA A 194 -11.03 12.00 10.59
CA ALA A 194 -10.25 13.24 10.65
C ALA A 194 -9.99 13.89 9.29
N ILE A 195 -10.34 13.20 8.22
CA ILE A 195 -10.19 13.65 6.83
C ILE A 195 -11.47 13.39 6.04
N CYS A 196 -11.59 14.05 4.90
CA CYS A 196 -12.71 13.90 3.96
C CYS A 196 -12.20 13.44 2.59
N ASN A 197 -13.08 12.88 1.80
CA ASN A 197 -12.85 12.68 0.37
C ASN A 197 -12.64 14.03 -0.33
N LEU A 198 -12.01 13.97 -1.51
CA LEU A 198 -11.63 15.16 -2.27
C LEU A 198 -12.84 16.04 -2.59
N GLY A 199 -12.76 17.32 -2.20
CA GLY A 199 -13.81 18.31 -2.37
C GLY A 199 -14.99 18.22 -1.40
N MET A 200 -14.96 17.32 -0.41
CA MET A 200 -15.98 17.19 0.64
C MET A 200 -15.59 17.98 1.89
N ARG A 201 -16.59 18.35 2.69
CA ARG A 201 -16.42 19.14 3.94
C ARG A 201 -16.60 18.29 5.20
N GLN A 202 -17.26 17.15 5.08
CA GLN A 202 -17.55 16.26 6.19
C GLN A 202 -17.10 14.84 5.84
N PRO A 203 -16.58 14.08 6.81
CA PRO A 203 -16.29 12.67 6.61
C PRO A 203 -17.59 11.87 6.49
N GLU A 204 -17.55 10.84 5.67
CA GLU A 204 -18.61 9.83 5.55
C GLU A 204 -18.22 8.56 6.33
N GLY A 205 -18.98 7.47 6.16
CA GLY A 205 -18.63 6.17 6.72
C GLY A 205 -17.29 5.66 6.15
N GLN A 206 -16.55 4.90 6.95
CA GLN A 206 -15.21 4.42 6.56
C GLN A 206 -15.23 3.64 5.25
N THR A 207 -16.23 2.78 5.04
CA THR A 207 -16.38 1.97 3.82
C THR A 207 -16.65 2.83 2.60
N GLU A 208 -17.55 3.80 2.72
CA GLU A 208 -17.93 4.74 1.65
C GLU A 208 -16.74 5.62 1.28
N MET A 209 -16.05 6.15 2.28
CA MET A 209 -14.84 6.96 2.06
C MET A 209 -13.75 6.16 1.36
N TYR A 210 -13.47 4.92 1.82
CA TYR A 210 -12.45 4.07 1.22
C TYR A 210 -12.79 3.71 -0.23
N LYS A 211 -14.04 3.33 -0.50
CA LYS A 211 -14.53 3.06 -1.85
C LYS A 211 -14.28 4.25 -2.78
N ARG A 212 -14.63 5.45 -2.35
CA ARG A 212 -14.42 6.66 -3.13
C ARG A 212 -12.93 7.01 -3.29
N PHE A 213 -12.12 6.87 -2.24
CA PHE A 213 -10.68 7.03 -2.35
C PHE A 213 -10.09 6.10 -3.40
N TYR A 214 -10.39 4.82 -3.32
CA TYR A 214 -9.81 3.82 -4.21
C TYR A 214 -10.22 3.99 -5.68
N PHE A 215 -11.52 4.19 -5.94
CA PHE A 215 -12.06 4.21 -7.30
C PHE A 215 -12.06 5.58 -7.97
N ALA A 216 -11.99 6.65 -7.21
CA ALA A 216 -12.05 8.01 -7.74
C ALA A 216 -10.87 8.89 -7.30
N ASP A 217 -10.75 9.23 -6.02
CA ASP A 217 -9.86 10.28 -5.57
C ASP A 217 -8.37 9.93 -5.77
N TRP A 218 -7.96 8.69 -5.43
CA TRP A 218 -6.57 8.26 -5.64
C TRP A 218 -6.21 8.15 -7.11
N VAL A 219 -7.14 7.75 -7.95
CA VAL A 219 -6.91 7.64 -9.41
C VAL A 219 -6.56 9.00 -9.99
N VAL A 220 -7.38 10.01 -9.72
CA VAL A 220 -7.16 11.36 -10.26
C VAL A 220 -5.94 12.04 -9.64
N LEU A 221 -5.67 11.79 -8.35
CA LEU A 221 -4.51 12.37 -7.66
C LEU A 221 -3.20 11.72 -8.08
N ASN A 222 -3.16 10.41 -8.29
CA ASN A 222 -1.98 9.73 -8.80
C ASN A 222 -1.64 10.17 -10.23
N GLN A 223 -2.66 10.30 -11.09
CA GLN A 223 -2.47 10.85 -12.43
C GLN A 223 -1.91 12.28 -12.35
N HIS A 224 -2.52 13.14 -11.55
CA HIS A 224 -2.04 14.51 -11.35
C HIS A 224 -0.60 14.56 -10.81
N LYS A 225 -0.28 13.77 -9.77
CA LYS A 225 1.07 13.65 -9.22
C LYS A 225 2.09 13.31 -10.32
N LYS A 226 1.79 12.33 -11.17
CA LYS A 226 2.62 11.95 -12.30
C LYS A 226 2.81 13.09 -13.31
N GLU A 227 1.73 13.78 -13.67
CA GLU A 227 1.77 14.89 -14.64
C GLU A 227 2.62 16.08 -14.16
N ILE A 228 2.60 16.38 -12.86
CA ILE A 228 3.35 17.50 -12.30
C ILE A 228 4.76 17.13 -11.81
N LEU A 229 5.11 15.84 -11.75
CA LEU A 229 6.33 15.34 -11.14
C LEU A 229 7.59 16.08 -11.62
N SER A 230 7.71 16.33 -12.92
CA SER A 230 8.85 17.05 -13.51
C SER A 230 8.96 18.52 -13.12
N LYS A 231 7.91 19.10 -12.51
CA LYS A 231 7.87 20.50 -12.06
C LYS A 231 8.09 20.63 -10.56
N VAL A 232 8.05 19.53 -9.81
CA VAL A 232 8.23 19.55 -8.36
C VAL A 232 9.67 19.94 -8.04
N VAL A 233 9.84 20.92 -7.16
CA VAL A 233 11.14 21.41 -6.68
C VAL A 233 11.44 20.89 -5.28
N VAL A 234 10.39 20.68 -4.45
CA VAL A 234 10.49 20.20 -3.08
C VAL A 234 9.45 19.12 -2.82
N PHE A 235 9.84 18.03 -2.17
CA PHE A 235 8.95 17.07 -1.54
C PHE A 235 8.94 17.28 -0.03
N ALA A 236 7.75 17.23 0.57
CA ALA A 236 7.56 17.31 2.01
C ALA A 236 6.70 16.15 2.50
N ASP A 237 7.05 15.58 3.65
CA ASP A 237 6.35 14.47 4.29
C ASP A 237 5.38 15.00 5.34
N ALA A 238 4.08 14.78 5.13
CA ALA A 238 3.01 15.28 6.00
C ALA A 238 2.52 14.26 7.04
N GLN A 239 3.28 13.24 7.38
CA GLN A 239 2.86 12.25 8.39
C GLN A 239 2.79 12.85 9.80
N SER A 240 3.78 13.63 10.17
CA SER A 240 3.84 14.26 11.49
C SER A 240 3.07 15.59 11.52
N GLU A 241 2.26 15.81 12.55
CA GLU A 241 1.60 17.10 12.77
C GLU A 241 2.58 18.18 13.27
N SER A 242 3.62 17.77 13.99
CA SER A 242 4.57 18.66 14.65
C SER A 242 5.88 18.84 13.89
N GLY A 243 6.17 17.98 12.93
CA GLY A 243 7.42 17.97 12.22
C GLY A 243 7.23 17.64 10.73
N LEU A 244 7.49 18.60 9.86
CA LEU A 244 7.48 18.42 8.42
C LEU A 244 8.92 18.30 7.94
N ASN A 245 9.36 17.08 7.61
CA ASN A 245 10.64 16.91 6.94
C ASN A 245 10.45 17.11 5.43
N TRP A 246 11.43 17.72 4.78
CA TRP A 246 11.37 18.02 3.36
C TRP A 246 12.75 17.93 2.69
N ALA A 247 12.75 17.71 1.39
CA ALA A 247 13.97 17.62 0.59
C ALA A 247 13.76 18.24 -0.79
N PHE A 248 14.84 18.66 -1.44
CA PHE A 248 14.75 19.04 -2.84
C PHE A 248 14.44 17.84 -3.72
N ALA A 249 13.54 18.04 -4.66
CA ALA A 249 13.09 16.97 -5.56
C ALA A 249 14.24 16.35 -6.34
N LYS A 250 15.25 17.12 -6.74
CA LYS A 250 16.46 16.60 -7.40
C LYS A 250 17.17 15.53 -6.56
N ASP A 251 17.27 15.72 -5.25
CA ASP A 251 17.99 14.80 -4.36
C ASP A 251 17.15 13.53 -4.13
N VAL A 252 15.82 13.67 -3.97
CA VAL A 252 14.89 12.55 -3.90
C VAL A 252 14.89 11.73 -5.19
N LEU A 253 14.78 12.37 -6.35
CA LEU A 253 14.79 11.70 -7.65
C LEU A 253 16.13 11.01 -7.93
N GLU A 254 17.26 11.60 -7.49
CA GLU A 254 18.57 10.95 -7.54
C GLU A 254 18.61 9.71 -6.63
N GLY A 255 18.03 9.80 -5.42
CA GLY A 255 17.85 8.66 -4.51
C GLY A 255 17.02 7.54 -5.15
N LEU A 256 15.89 7.89 -5.76
CA LEU A 256 15.03 6.94 -6.50
C LEU A 256 15.78 6.33 -7.69
N SER A 257 16.58 7.10 -8.40
CA SER A 257 17.43 6.60 -9.51
C SER A 257 18.43 5.56 -9.01
N ARG A 258 19.10 5.79 -7.88
CA ARG A 258 20.06 4.83 -7.30
C ARG A 258 19.37 3.52 -6.90
N ILE A 259 18.26 3.60 -6.16
CA ILE A 259 17.55 2.37 -5.74
C ILE A 259 16.90 1.63 -6.92
N SER A 260 16.62 2.31 -8.04
CA SER A 260 16.10 1.67 -9.26
C SER A 260 17.10 0.74 -9.96
N THR A 261 18.37 0.76 -9.56
CA THR A 261 19.47 -0.06 -10.12
C THR A 261 20.17 -0.94 -9.08
N SER A 262 19.71 -0.93 -7.84
CA SER A 262 20.30 -1.67 -6.73
C SER A 262 19.22 -2.30 -5.82
N VAL A 263 19.67 -3.14 -4.88
CA VAL A 263 18.77 -3.72 -3.89
C VAL A 263 18.13 -2.67 -3.02
N PHE A 264 16.82 -2.77 -2.78
CA PHE A 264 16.10 -1.87 -1.88
C PHE A 264 14.95 -2.57 -1.14
N ARG A 265 14.43 -1.91 -0.12
CA ARG A 265 13.27 -2.33 0.66
C ARG A 265 12.28 -1.18 0.81
N ALA A 266 10.99 -1.45 0.57
CA ALA A 266 9.92 -0.53 0.94
C ALA A 266 9.63 -0.61 2.45
N ARG A 267 9.06 0.44 3.03
CA ARG A 267 8.63 0.39 4.42
C ARG A 267 7.38 -0.49 4.56
N PRO A 268 7.43 -1.58 5.33
CA PRO A 268 6.24 -2.39 5.62
C PRO A 268 5.28 -1.62 6.53
N TRP A 269 4.00 -2.01 6.52
CA TRP A 269 3.03 -1.57 7.49
C TRP A 269 2.14 -2.74 7.91
N PHE A 270 1.46 -2.60 9.04
CA PHE A 270 0.82 -3.71 9.73
C PHE A 270 -0.61 -3.33 10.09
N ALA A 271 -1.55 -4.28 9.99
CA ALA A 271 -2.94 -4.04 10.34
C ALA A 271 -3.54 -5.18 11.16
N PRO A 272 -4.36 -4.85 12.17
CA PRO A 272 -5.15 -5.83 12.91
C PRO A 272 -6.33 -6.33 12.06
N GLY A 273 -6.88 -7.49 12.41
CA GLY A 273 -8.03 -8.05 11.73
C GLY A 273 -8.83 -8.99 12.60
N ALA A 274 -10.08 -9.26 12.21
CA ALA A 274 -11.01 -10.10 12.96
C ALA A 274 -10.51 -11.55 13.17
N TRP A 275 -9.56 -12.00 12.37
CA TRP A 275 -8.96 -13.35 12.42
C TRP A 275 -7.48 -13.33 12.78
N GLY A 276 -6.92 -12.15 13.01
CA GLY A 276 -5.49 -11.93 13.15
C GLY A 276 -4.85 -12.72 14.29
N GLY A 277 -3.59 -13.07 14.08
CA GLY A 277 -2.77 -13.88 14.94
C GLY A 277 -1.82 -13.10 15.85
N GLN A 278 -0.93 -13.83 16.49
CA GLN A 278 0.05 -13.30 17.44
C GLN A 278 1.50 -13.54 17.02
N TRP A 279 1.75 -14.25 15.91
CA TRP A 279 3.10 -14.60 15.48
C TRP A 279 3.96 -13.36 15.25
N MET A 280 3.41 -12.37 14.53
CA MET A 280 4.14 -11.13 14.27
C MET A 280 4.46 -10.36 15.56
N LYS A 281 3.53 -10.29 16.53
CA LYS A 281 3.79 -9.67 17.85
C LYS A 281 4.92 -10.37 18.59
N GLU A 282 4.96 -11.71 18.55
CA GLU A 282 6.00 -12.51 19.22
C GLU A 282 7.37 -12.37 18.54
N LYS A 283 7.41 -12.28 17.21
CA LYS A 283 8.65 -12.28 16.43
C LYS A 283 9.19 -10.89 16.11
N MET A 284 8.34 -9.88 16.16
CA MET A 284 8.66 -8.49 15.84
C MET A 284 8.38 -7.58 17.05
N PRO A 285 9.24 -7.57 18.08
CA PRO A 285 8.96 -6.88 19.34
C PRO A 285 8.89 -5.34 19.22
N GLN A 286 9.30 -4.78 18.07
CA GLN A 286 9.14 -3.34 17.78
C GLN A 286 7.71 -2.94 17.42
N LEU A 287 6.86 -3.90 17.00
CA LEU A 287 5.46 -3.63 16.77
C LEU A 287 4.78 -3.24 18.07
N ASN A 288 3.80 -2.35 18.00
CA ASN A 288 3.05 -1.94 19.17
C ASN A 288 2.35 -3.16 19.81
N GLN A 289 2.79 -3.50 21.01
CA GLN A 289 2.31 -4.67 21.74
C GLN A 289 0.91 -4.49 22.34
N ASN A 290 0.36 -3.25 22.34
CA ASN A 290 -1.01 -2.96 22.78
C ASN A 290 -2.06 -3.28 21.70
N GLU A 291 -1.64 -3.42 20.40
CA GLU A 291 -2.55 -3.84 19.35
C GLU A 291 -3.14 -5.23 19.67
N VAL A 292 -4.42 -5.44 19.36
CA VAL A 292 -5.12 -6.69 19.66
C VAL A 292 -4.46 -7.90 18.99
N ASN A 293 -4.06 -7.75 17.74
CA ASN A 293 -3.36 -8.74 16.92
C ASN A 293 -2.76 -8.06 15.70
N TYR A 294 -2.02 -8.81 14.88
CA TYR A 294 -1.71 -8.42 13.52
C TYR A 294 -2.23 -9.49 12.56
N ALA A 295 -3.20 -9.13 11.74
CA ALA A 295 -3.72 -10.01 10.71
C ALA A 295 -2.84 -9.97 9.45
N TRP A 296 -2.35 -8.77 9.12
CA TRP A 296 -1.54 -8.51 7.93
C TRP A 296 -0.23 -7.80 8.27
N SER A 297 0.83 -8.20 7.57
CA SER A 297 1.98 -7.35 7.27
C SER A 297 1.98 -7.06 5.78
N PHE A 298 1.85 -5.82 5.40
CA PHE A 298 1.93 -5.39 4.02
C PHE A 298 3.40 -5.09 3.69
N GLU A 299 4.12 -6.14 3.29
CA GLU A 299 5.56 -6.10 3.02
C GLU A 299 5.87 -5.31 1.75
N LEU A 300 5.08 -5.56 0.70
CA LEU A 300 5.21 -4.91 -0.59
C LEU A 300 3.86 -4.89 -1.30
N ILE A 301 3.07 -3.85 -1.04
CA ILE A 301 1.86 -3.50 -1.78
C ILE A 301 2.07 -2.09 -2.30
N VAL A 302 2.56 -1.98 -3.53
CA VAL A 302 3.09 -0.73 -4.07
C VAL A 302 2.14 0.46 -4.01
N PRO A 303 0.83 0.35 -4.20
CA PRO A 303 -0.04 1.50 -4.03
C PRO A 303 -0.01 2.09 -2.62
N GLU A 304 0.42 1.35 -1.60
CA GLU A 304 0.29 1.73 -0.19
C GLU A 304 1.61 1.89 0.56
N ASN A 305 2.65 1.14 0.19
CA ASN A 305 3.96 1.27 0.82
C ASN A 305 4.68 2.54 0.37
N GLY A 306 5.54 3.06 1.24
CA GLY A 306 6.46 4.16 0.95
C GLY A 306 7.91 3.71 0.88
N ILE A 307 8.74 4.62 0.41
CA ILE A 307 10.21 4.51 0.43
C ILE A 307 10.73 5.58 1.37
N VAL A 308 11.48 5.17 2.38
CA VAL A 308 12.05 6.08 3.36
C VAL A 308 13.48 6.42 2.98
N PHE A 309 13.76 7.70 2.93
CA PHE A 309 15.11 8.24 2.75
C PHE A 309 15.65 8.83 4.07
N GLU A 310 16.97 8.80 4.21
CA GLU A 310 17.68 9.32 5.38
C GLU A 310 18.80 10.28 4.95
N SER A 311 18.97 11.36 5.72
CA SER A 311 20.10 12.28 5.63
C SER A 311 20.41 12.89 7.00
N ASP A 312 21.63 12.69 7.50
CA ASP A 312 22.10 13.18 8.80
C ASP A 312 21.14 12.86 9.97
N GLY A 313 20.53 11.69 9.91
CA GLY A 313 19.55 11.22 10.90
C GLY A 313 18.10 11.60 10.61
N LEU A 314 17.82 12.60 9.80
CA LEU A 314 16.45 12.97 9.40
C LEU A 314 15.87 11.95 8.43
N LEU A 315 14.60 11.61 8.59
CA LEU A 315 13.88 10.66 7.75
C LEU A 315 12.78 11.38 6.95
N LEU A 316 12.60 10.96 5.71
CA LEU A 316 11.56 11.46 4.81
C LEU A 316 10.99 10.27 4.02
N GLU A 317 9.70 10.06 4.11
CA GLU A 317 9.01 9.05 3.32
C GLU A 317 8.35 9.67 2.08
N VAL A 318 8.51 8.99 0.96
CA VAL A 318 7.80 9.30 -0.29
C VAL A 318 7.04 8.07 -0.75
N SER A 319 5.95 8.25 -1.49
CA SER A 319 5.20 7.12 -2.02
C SER A 319 6.04 6.32 -3.03
N PHE A 320 5.89 4.99 -3.02
CA PHE A 320 6.54 4.10 -3.99
C PHE A 320 6.16 4.44 -5.44
N ASP A 321 4.96 5.00 -5.63
CA ASP A 321 4.49 5.47 -6.94
C ASP A 321 5.52 6.38 -7.64
N LEU A 322 6.27 7.22 -6.89
CA LEU A 322 7.29 8.10 -7.48
C LEU A 322 8.42 7.32 -8.14
N LEU A 323 8.83 6.17 -7.58
CA LEU A 323 9.80 5.28 -8.20
C LEU A 323 9.27 4.73 -9.51
N MET A 324 8.02 4.28 -9.53
CA MET A 324 7.40 3.71 -10.73
C MET A 324 7.17 4.78 -11.81
N PHE A 325 6.73 6.00 -11.43
CA PHE A 325 6.53 7.09 -12.39
C PHE A 325 7.83 7.55 -13.06
N SER A 326 8.95 7.45 -12.35
CA SER A 326 10.24 7.94 -12.84
C SER A 326 11.14 6.84 -13.42
N HIS A 327 11.06 5.59 -12.92
CA HIS A 327 12.04 4.55 -13.23
C HIS A 327 11.42 3.14 -13.44
N ASN A 328 10.18 3.04 -13.88
CA ASN A 328 9.51 1.75 -14.10
C ASN A 328 10.30 0.79 -15.00
N GLN A 329 10.97 1.32 -16.03
CA GLN A 329 11.82 0.51 -16.94
C GLN A 329 13.02 -0.12 -16.22
N ASN A 330 13.67 0.63 -15.32
CA ASN A 330 14.75 0.10 -14.51
C ASN A 330 14.24 -0.97 -13.55
N VAL A 331 13.07 -0.74 -12.93
CA VAL A 331 12.48 -1.64 -11.96
C VAL A 331 11.98 -2.92 -12.64
N LEU A 332 11.09 -2.82 -13.64
CA LEU A 332 10.41 -3.96 -14.25
C LEU A 332 11.15 -4.57 -15.46
N GLY A 333 12.13 -3.86 -16.02
CA GLY A 333 12.88 -4.32 -17.19
C GLY A 333 11.98 -4.57 -18.40
N LYS A 334 12.10 -5.76 -19.00
CA LYS A 334 11.30 -6.14 -20.18
C LYS A 334 9.78 -6.10 -19.96
N HIS A 335 9.33 -6.17 -18.72
CA HIS A 335 7.90 -6.20 -18.37
C HIS A 335 7.28 -4.79 -18.21
N ALA A 336 8.09 -3.73 -18.20
CA ALA A 336 7.59 -2.35 -18.14
C ALA A 336 6.63 -2.01 -19.30
N VAL A 337 6.78 -2.66 -20.44
CA VAL A 337 5.87 -2.48 -21.60
C VAL A 337 4.45 -2.95 -21.29
N CYS A 338 4.31 -4.02 -20.48
CA CYS A 338 3.01 -4.58 -20.13
C CYS A 338 2.36 -3.87 -18.94
N PHE A 339 3.15 -3.53 -17.92
CA PHE A 339 2.62 -3.05 -16.64
C PHE A 339 2.73 -1.52 -16.48
N GLY A 340 3.54 -0.84 -17.31
CA GLY A 340 3.71 0.60 -17.23
C GLY A 340 4.21 1.02 -15.84
N ASP A 341 3.44 1.85 -15.16
CA ASP A 341 3.74 2.33 -13.81
C ASP A 341 3.20 1.42 -12.70
N GLU A 342 2.44 0.38 -13.04
CA GLU A 342 1.93 -0.57 -12.05
C GLU A 342 3.01 -1.56 -11.64
N PHE A 343 3.21 -1.73 -10.34
CA PHE A 343 4.06 -2.79 -9.81
C PHE A 343 3.18 -4.03 -9.56
N PRO A 344 3.35 -5.12 -10.35
CA PRO A 344 2.29 -6.11 -10.47
C PRO A 344 2.27 -7.20 -9.40
N ILE A 345 3.37 -7.40 -8.65
CA ILE A 345 3.48 -8.45 -7.63
C ILE A 345 3.47 -7.82 -6.25
N ARG A 346 2.71 -8.40 -5.32
CA ARG A 346 2.71 -8.04 -3.91
C ARG A 346 3.19 -9.20 -3.03
N PHE A 347 3.75 -8.84 -1.88
CA PHE A 347 4.06 -9.73 -0.78
C PHE A 347 3.39 -9.22 0.47
N ASP A 348 2.65 -10.07 1.15
CA ASP A 348 2.08 -9.78 2.47
C ASP A 348 2.01 -11.04 3.34
N PHE A 349 1.98 -10.84 4.65
CA PHE A 349 1.72 -11.92 5.58
C PHE A 349 0.25 -11.96 5.95
N LEU A 350 -0.26 -13.21 6.07
CA LEU A 350 -1.51 -13.53 6.71
C LEU A 350 -1.18 -14.33 7.98
N ASP A 351 -1.32 -13.69 9.13
CA ASP A 351 -1.00 -14.30 10.42
C ASP A 351 -2.28 -14.80 11.10
N THR A 352 -2.40 -16.12 11.24
CA THR A 352 -3.51 -16.80 11.90
C THR A 352 -3.09 -17.60 13.13
N PHE A 353 -1.86 -17.43 13.63
CA PHE A 353 -1.35 -18.11 14.83
C PHE A 353 -2.07 -17.65 16.10
N GLY A 354 -2.79 -18.57 16.74
CA GLY A 354 -3.66 -18.22 17.86
C GLY A 354 -4.84 -17.33 17.49
N GLY A 355 -5.07 -17.16 16.19
CA GLY A 355 -6.16 -16.41 15.58
C GLY A 355 -7.27 -17.32 15.05
N GLY A 356 -7.90 -16.93 13.95
CA GLY A 356 -9.00 -17.67 13.32
C GLY A 356 -8.74 -17.93 11.84
N ASN A 357 -9.61 -18.75 11.22
CA ASN A 357 -9.58 -18.95 9.78
C ASN A 357 -9.87 -17.64 9.03
N LEU A 358 -9.29 -17.42 7.86
CA LEU A 358 -9.76 -16.41 6.94
C LEU A 358 -11.19 -16.73 6.46
N SER A 359 -11.84 -15.77 5.81
CA SER A 359 -13.12 -16.04 5.13
C SER A 359 -12.93 -17.06 4.01
N ILE A 360 -13.97 -17.85 3.75
CA ILE A 360 -14.05 -18.62 2.52
C ILE A 360 -14.38 -17.63 1.39
N GLN A 361 -13.52 -17.57 0.41
CA GLN A 361 -13.48 -16.48 -0.57
C GLN A 361 -13.01 -16.95 -1.94
N CYS A 362 -13.17 -16.09 -2.94
CA CYS A 362 -12.50 -16.19 -4.25
C CYS A 362 -12.20 -14.80 -4.80
N HIS A 363 -11.40 -14.75 -5.86
CA HIS A 363 -11.07 -13.52 -6.58
C HIS A 363 -11.72 -13.49 -7.96
N PRO A 364 -12.00 -12.30 -8.52
CA PRO A 364 -12.66 -12.17 -9.82
C PRO A 364 -11.79 -12.66 -10.97
N GLY A 365 -12.44 -13.21 -12.00
CA GLY A 365 -11.81 -13.47 -13.28
C GLY A 365 -11.36 -12.18 -13.99
N LEU A 366 -10.35 -12.27 -14.86
CA LEU A 366 -9.76 -11.10 -15.53
C LEU A 366 -10.77 -10.31 -16.36
N GLN A 367 -11.66 -10.99 -17.06
CA GLN A 367 -12.71 -10.30 -17.83
C GLN A 367 -13.67 -9.57 -16.90
N TYR A 368 -14.11 -10.24 -15.83
CA TYR A 368 -15.05 -9.67 -14.87
C TYR A 368 -14.50 -8.42 -14.19
N ILE A 369 -13.24 -8.46 -13.72
CA ILE A 369 -12.64 -7.32 -13.03
C ILE A 369 -12.46 -6.11 -13.96
N ARG A 370 -12.20 -6.35 -15.25
CA ARG A 370 -12.12 -5.28 -16.27
C ARG A 370 -13.48 -4.65 -16.56
N GLU A 371 -14.50 -5.47 -16.74
CA GLU A 371 -15.85 -5.01 -17.10
C GLU A 371 -16.54 -4.31 -15.93
N GLU A 372 -16.45 -4.87 -14.73
CA GLU A 372 -17.17 -4.35 -13.56
C GLU A 372 -16.40 -3.24 -12.85
N PHE A 373 -15.07 -3.37 -12.68
CA PHE A 373 -14.30 -2.51 -11.79
C PHE A 373 -13.24 -1.65 -12.49
N GLY A 374 -12.98 -1.89 -13.80
CA GLY A 374 -12.03 -1.11 -14.59
C GLY A 374 -10.56 -1.39 -14.24
N GLU A 375 -10.25 -2.55 -13.65
CA GLU A 375 -8.89 -2.99 -13.39
C GLU A 375 -8.28 -3.70 -14.60
N ASN A 376 -6.95 -3.61 -14.75
CA ASN A 376 -6.23 -4.22 -15.88
C ASN A 376 -5.76 -5.64 -15.62
N ILE A 377 -5.51 -5.97 -14.35
CA ILE A 377 -5.04 -7.27 -13.85
C ILE A 377 -5.96 -7.75 -12.74
N THR A 378 -6.04 -9.07 -12.55
CA THR A 378 -6.81 -9.66 -11.45
C THR A 378 -5.89 -10.18 -10.37
N GLN A 379 -6.45 -10.50 -9.21
CA GLN A 379 -5.74 -11.09 -8.10
C GLN A 379 -5.62 -12.61 -8.31
N ASP A 380 -4.48 -13.02 -8.86
CA ASP A 380 -4.01 -14.40 -8.83
C ASP A 380 -3.00 -14.51 -7.69
N GLU A 381 -3.17 -15.47 -6.79
CA GLU A 381 -2.35 -15.55 -5.60
C GLU A 381 -1.79 -16.95 -5.34
N THR A 382 -0.81 -17.02 -4.47
CA THR A 382 -0.27 -18.24 -3.90
C THR A 382 -0.08 -18.09 -2.41
N TYR A 383 -0.32 -19.16 -1.65
CA TYR A 383 0.02 -19.24 -0.24
C TYR A 383 1.29 -20.04 -0.06
N TYR A 384 2.39 -19.34 0.24
CA TYR A 384 3.60 -20.00 0.72
C TYR A 384 3.55 -20.10 2.25
N ILE A 385 3.60 -21.31 2.79
CA ILE A 385 3.54 -21.53 4.22
C ILE A 385 4.91 -21.22 4.83
N LEU A 386 5.03 -20.04 5.42
CA LEU A 386 6.27 -19.58 6.05
C LEU A 386 6.49 -20.24 7.41
N ASP A 387 5.42 -20.39 8.17
CA ASP A 387 5.41 -21.11 9.44
C ASP A 387 4.01 -21.69 9.71
N CYS A 388 3.91 -22.78 10.45
CA CYS A 388 2.62 -23.37 10.79
C CYS A 388 2.72 -24.32 11.99
N LYS A 389 1.60 -24.48 12.71
CA LYS A 389 1.49 -25.57 13.72
C LYS A 389 1.08 -26.90 13.05
N GLU A 390 1.23 -27.98 13.78
CA GLU A 390 0.98 -29.33 13.27
C GLU A 390 -0.47 -29.54 12.75
N ASN A 391 -1.45 -28.83 13.32
CA ASN A 391 -2.86 -28.91 12.94
C ASN A 391 -3.31 -27.84 11.94
N ALA A 392 -2.39 -27.05 11.42
CA ALA A 392 -2.71 -25.98 10.47
C ALA A 392 -3.23 -26.52 9.14
N ARG A 393 -4.19 -25.81 8.55
CA ARG A 393 -4.91 -26.25 7.35
C ARG A 393 -5.06 -25.12 6.35
N VAL A 394 -5.23 -25.50 5.08
CA VAL A 394 -5.65 -24.61 3.99
C VAL A 394 -6.90 -25.18 3.35
N TYR A 395 -7.92 -24.35 3.18
CA TYR A 395 -9.12 -24.68 2.41
C TYR A 395 -8.87 -24.31 0.96
N LEU A 396 -9.04 -25.26 0.03
CA LEU A 396 -8.69 -25.02 -1.38
C LEU A 396 -9.46 -25.95 -2.30
N GLY A 397 -10.18 -25.37 -3.26
CA GLY A 397 -10.97 -26.10 -4.24
C GLY A 397 -12.18 -26.81 -3.64
N PHE A 398 -13.00 -27.39 -4.51
CA PHE A 398 -14.26 -28.01 -4.12
C PHE A 398 -14.14 -29.53 -3.88
N GLN A 399 -15.05 -30.08 -3.09
CA GLN A 399 -15.27 -31.52 -3.02
C GLN A 399 -15.68 -32.07 -4.39
N GLU A 400 -15.41 -33.37 -4.64
CA GLU A 400 -15.71 -33.98 -5.95
C GLU A 400 -17.20 -33.92 -6.31
N ASP A 401 -18.05 -34.07 -5.33
CA ASP A 401 -19.53 -34.12 -5.45
C ASP A 401 -20.20 -32.76 -5.23
N ILE A 402 -19.47 -31.66 -5.39
CA ILE A 402 -20.02 -30.31 -5.24
C ILE A 402 -21.24 -30.08 -6.15
N GLU A 403 -22.31 -29.63 -5.55
CA GLU A 403 -23.51 -29.13 -6.22
C GLU A 403 -23.58 -27.61 -6.04
N PRO A 404 -23.30 -26.79 -7.09
CA PRO A 404 -23.23 -25.34 -6.98
C PRO A 404 -24.47 -24.67 -6.38
N ASP A 405 -25.66 -25.09 -6.81
CA ASP A 405 -26.92 -24.50 -6.32
C ASP A 405 -27.13 -24.79 -4.83
N HIS A 406 -26.87 -26.03 -4.41
CA HIS A 406 -26.98 -26.41 -3.00
C HIS A 406 -25.94 -25.66 -2.12
N PHE A 407 -24.73 -25.46 -2.63
CA PHE A 407 -23.71 -24.66 -1.92
C PHE A 407 -24.19 -23.21 -1.77
N ARG A 408 -24.72 -22.61 -2.86
CA ARG A 408 -25.28 -21.25 -2.83
C ARG A 408 -26.40 -21.11 -1.81
N GLU A 409 -27.38 -21.98 -1.84
CA GLU A 409 -28.50 -21.98 -0.91
C GLU A 409 -28.04 -22.07 0.56
N SER A 410 -27.03 -22.90 0.83
CA SER A 410 -26.45 -23.06 2.18
C SER A 410 -25.76 -21.78 2.66
N LEU A 411 -25.03 -21.10 1.77
CA LEU A 411 -24.39 -19.82 2.08
C LEU A 411 -25.40 -18.69 2.30
N GLU A 412 -26.41 -18.57 1.44
CA GLU A 412 -27.49 -17.58 1.55
C GLU A 412 -28.28 -17.78 2.86
N LYS A 413 -28.61 -19.03 3.19
CA LYS A 413 -29.28 -19.37 4.46
C LYS A 413 -28.41 -19.04 5.67
N SER A 414 -27.12 -19.38 5.62
CA SER A 414 -26.15 -19.04 6.67
C SER A 414 -26.12 -17.53 6.92
N ASN A 415 -26.02 -16.76 5.85
CA ASN A 415 -25.93 -15.29 5.92
C ASN A 415 -27.25 -14.69 6.45
N ALA A 416 -28.40 -15.17 5.98
CA ALA A 416 -29.71 -14.65 6.37
C ALA A 416 -30.06 -14.96 7.85
N ASN A 417 -29.69 -16.14 8.33
CA ASN A 417 -30.04 -16.61 9.67
C ASN A 417 -28.92 -16.43 10.70
N ASN A 418 -27.73 -16.04 10.26
CA ASN A 418 -26.52 -15.99 11.07
C ASN A 418 -26.19 -17.38 11.69
N GLU A 419 -26.29 -18.44 10.89
CA GLU A 419 -26.05 -19.82 11.28
C GLU A 419 -24.76 -20.37 10.67
N ALA A 420 -23.97 -21.09 11.46
CA ALA A 420 -22.77 -21.75 10.96
C ALA A 420 -23.11 -22.90 10.01
N ILE A 421 -22.30 -23.08 8.96
CA ILE A 421 -22.37 -24.22 8.05
C ILE A 421 -21.12 -25.09 8.17
N ASP A 422 -21.28 -26.36 7.86
CA ASP A 422 -20.17 -27.30 7.73
C ASP A 422 -19.54 -27.13 6.35
N ILE A 423 -18.56 -26.21 6.29
CA ILE A 423 -17.91 -25.83 5.03
C ILE A 423 -17.11 -26.98 4.40
N GLU A 424 -16.64 -27.92 5.20
CA GLU A 424 -15.85 -29.07 4.72
C GLU A 424 -16.68 -30.05 3.86
N LYS A 425 -18.01 -29.93 3.88
CA LYS A 425 -18.88 -30.63 2.90
C LYS A 425 -18.74 -30.11 1.46
N TYR A 426 -18.27 -28.89 1.30
CA TYR A 426 -18.22 -28.20 0.01
C TYR A 426 -16.78 -27.94 -0.45
N VAL A 427 -15.90 -27.59 0.48
CA VAL A 427 -14.52 -27.16 0.21
C VAL A 427 -13.54 -28.17 0.78
N GLN A 428 -12.54 -28.54 -0.01
CA GLN A 428 -11.49 -29.45 0.42
C GLN A 428 -10.59 -28.79 1.47
N VAL A 429 -10.06 -29.61 2.37
CA VAL A 429 -9.12 -29.20 3.42
C VAL A 429 -7.81 -29.94 3.24
N HIS A 430 -6.73 -29.19 3.18
CA HIS A 430 -5.37 -29.70 3.03
C HIS A 430 -4.56 -29.37 4.27
N GLN A 431 -3.79 -30.32 4.78
CA GLN A 431 -2.86 -30.05 5.88
C GLN A 431 -1.73 -29.15 5.36
N ALA A 432 -1.47 -28.05 6.05
CA ALA A 432 -0.37 -27.15 5.75
C ALA A 432 0.95 -27.67 6.35
N LYS A 433 2.03 -27.53 5.59
CA LYS A 433 3.40 -27.78 6.07
C LYS A 433 4.28 -26.62 5.68
N LYS A 434 5.24 -26.31 6.53
CA LYS A 434 6.24 -25.28 6.23
C LYS A 434 6.88 -25.54 4.85
N HIS A 435 6.95 -24.50 4.04
CA HIS A 435 7.46 -24.49 2.66
C HIS A 435 6.54 -25.09 1.58
N ASP A 436 5.30 -25.49 1.92
CA ASP A 436 4.30 -25.78 0.91
C ASP A 436 3.90 -24.50 0.14
N LEU A 437 3.53 -24.68 -1.12
CA LEU A 437 2.99 -23.60 -1.96
C LEU A 437 1.63 -24.03 -2.53
N PHE A 438 0.56 -23.36 -2.12
CA PHE A 438 -0.79 -23.54 -2.63
C PHE A 438 -1.07 -22.51 -3.72
N LEU A 439 -1.65 -22.94 -4.84
CA LEU A 439 -1.89 -22.11 -6.02
C LEU A 439 -3.36 -21.72 -6.09
N ILE A 440 -3.60 -20.43 -6.14
CA ILE A 440 -4.95 -19.84 -6.04
C ILE A 440 -5.17 -18.93 -7.26
N PRO A 441 -5.29 -19.50 -8.48
CA PRO A 441 -5.69 -18.69 -9.63
C PRO A 441 -7.11 -18.16 -9.41
N ASN A 442 -7.42 -17.02 -10.01
CA ASN A 442 -8.71 -16.36 -9.91
C ASN A 442 -9.89 -17.33 -10.06
N GLY A 443 -11.00 -17.12 -9.38
CA GLY A 443 -12.16 -18.02 -9.35
C GLY A 443 -12.00 -19.28 -8.49
N THR A 444 -10.87 -19.48 -7.82
CA THR A 444 -10.67 -20.62 -6.90
C THR A 444 -11.24 -20.32 -5.53
N VAL A 445 -12.10 -21.20 -5.02
CA VAL A 445 -12.51 -21.14 -3.61
C VAL A 445 -11.35 -21.49 -2.70
N HIS A 446 -11.07 -20.63 -1.68
CA HIS A 446 -9.94 -20.84 -0.78
C HIS A 446 -10.09 -20.11 0.55
N SER A 447 -9.25 -20.49 1.52
CA SER A 447 -9.04 -19.78 2.78
C SER A 447 -7.79 -20.32 3.49
N ALA A 448 -7.01 -19.46 4.12
CA ALA A 448 -6.03 -19.89 5.12
C ALA A 448 -6.76 -20.24 6.42
N GLY A 449 -6.54 -21.46 6.92
CA GLY A 449 -7.03 -21.87 8.23
C GLY A 449 -6.23 -21.27 9.37
N ALA A 450 -6.71 -21.45 10.59
CA ALA A 450 -5.98 -21.04 11.80
C ALA A 450 -4.61 -21.71 11.91
N GLU A 451 -3.72 -21.10 12.69
CA GLU A 451 -2.38 -21.60 13.04
C GLU A 451 -1.39 -21.65 11.85
N ASN A 452 -1.60 -20.78 10.85
CA ASN A 452 -0.66 -20.53 9.75
C ASN A 452 -0.03 -19.14 9.84
N LEU A 453 1.21 -19.03 9.40
CA LEU A 453 1.77 -17.82 8.88
C LEU A 453 1.98 -18.02 7.37
N VAL A 454 1.16 -17.38 6.59
CA VAL A 454 1.24 -17.42 5.13
C VAL A 454 2.03 -16.23 4.63
N LEU A 455 3.01 -16.46 3.75
CA LEU A 455 3.49 -15.45 2.83
C LEU A 455 2.60 -15.53 1.59
N GLU A 456 1.69 -14.58 1.44
CA GLU A 456 0.93 -14.43 0.22
C GLU A 456 1.81 -13.76 -0.84
N ILE A 457 1.99 -14.46 -1.96
CA ILE A 457 2.62 -13.93 -3.16
C ILE A 457 1.51 -13.81 -4.18
N SER A 458 1.16 -12.60 -4.57
CA SER A 458 -0.01 -12.40 -5.40
C SER A 458 0.14 -11.23 -6.36
N ALA A 459 -0.84 -11.12 -7.26
CA ALA A 459 -0.98 -9.98 -8.13
C ALA A 459 -1.68 -8.83 -7.41
N THR A 460 -1.25 -7.60 -7.68
CA THR A 460 -2.02 -6.40 -7.39
C THR A 460 -3.08 -6.24 -8.49
N PRO A 461 -4.33 -5.91 -8.20
CA PRO A 461 -4.93 -5.26 -7.04
C PRO A 461 -5.42 -6.23 -5.96
N TYR A 462 -5.47 -5.78 -4.72
CA TYR A 462 -5.65 -6.62 -3.52
C TYR A 462 -7.04 -6.55 -2.86
N ILE A 463 -7.92 -5.62 -3.26
CA ILE A 463 -9.20 -5.41 -2.56
C ILE A 463 -10.35 -6.30 -3.05
N PHE A 464 -10.15 -7.01 -4.17
CA PHE A 464 -11.21 -7.75 -4.84
C PHE A 464 -11.35 -9.17 -4.29
N THR A 465 -11.68 -9.25 -3.01
CA THR A 465 -11.93 -10.50 -2.29
C THR A 465 -13.42 -10.70 -2.10
N PHE A 466 -14.01 -11.65 -2.83
CA PHE A 466 -15.43 -11.99 -2.71
C PHE A 466 -15.63 -13.03 -1.62
N LYS A 467 -15.97 -12.55 -0.42
CA LYS A 467 -16.25 -13.39 0.74
C LYS A 467 -17.61 -14.05 0.59
N MET A 468 -17.65 -15.37 0.74
CA MET A 468 -18.89 -16.16 0.69
C MET A 468 -19.34 -16.60 2.09
N TYR A 469 -18.39 -16.91 2.98
CA TYR A 469 -18.64 -17.32 4.35
C TYR A 469 -17.53 -16.83 5.27
N ASP A 470 -17.88 -16.23 6.39
CA ASP A 470 -16.91 -15.65 7.34
C ASP A 470 -17.08 -16.18 8.77
N TRP A 471 -17.41 -17.45 8.90
CA TRP A 471 -17.50 -18.19 10.18
C TRP A 471 -18.50 -17.58 11.18
N VAL A 472 -19.49 -16.82 10.70
CA VAL A 472 -20.48 -16.10 11.52
C VAL A 472 -19.79 -15.16 12.54
N ARG A 473 -18.67 -14.58 12.13
CA ARG A 473 -17.79 -13.77 12.97
C ARG A 473 -18.05 -12.28 12.76
N LEU A 474 -17.91 -11.51 13.84
CA LEU A 474 -17.95 -10.05 13.80
C LEU A 474 -16.56 -9.46 13.49
N ASP A 475 -16.54 -8.24 12.96
CA ASP A 475 -15.31 -7.46 12.82
C ASP A 475 -14.83 -6.93 14.19
N LEU A 476 -13.70 -6.23 14.20
CA LEU A 476 -13.13 -5.64 15.42
C LEU A 476 -14.00 -4.54 16.05
N ASN A 477 -15.01 -4.03 15.32
CA ASN A 477 -16.00 -3.08 15.82
C ASN A 477 -17.31 -3.73 16.26
N GLY A 478 -17.38 -5.06 16.25
CA GLY A 478 -18.57 -5.83 16.64
C GLY A 478 -19.67 -5.86 15.57
N LYS A 479 -19.35 -5.63 14.29
CA LYS A 479 -20.30 -5.65 13.17
C LYS A 479 -20.07 -6.88 12.29
N PRO A 480 -21.13 -7.44 11.66
CA PRO A 480 -20.96 -8.45 10.61
C PRO A 480 -20.13 -7.89 9.44
N ARG A 481 -19.22 -8.72 8.91
CA ARG A 481 -18.44 -8.37 7.73
C ARG A 481 -19.28 -8.59 6.46
N PRO A 482 -19.15 -7.74 5.42
CA PRO A 482 -19.89 -7.91 4.16
C PRO A 482 -19.62 -9.26 3.51
N ILE A 483 -20.70 -9.90 3.03
CA ILE A 483 -20.69 -11.17 2.29
C ILE A 483 -21.11 -10.90 0.85
N ASN A 484 -20.42 -11.50 -0.12
CA ASN A 484 -20.49 -11.14 -1.53
C ASN A 484 -20.79 -12.38 -2.41
N ILE A 485 -21.81 -13.18 -2.07
CA ILE A 485 -22.15 -14.46 -2.72
C ILE A 485 -22.37 -14.25 -4.23
N ASP A 486 -23.14 -13.23 -4.63
CA ASP A 486 -23.45 -12.98 -6.05
C ASP A 486 -22.22 -12.72 -6.91
N HIS A 487 -21.28 -11.90 -6.41
CA HIS A 487 -20.02 -11.67 -7.09
C HIS A 487 -19.18 -12.95 -7.16
N ALA A 488 -19.11 -13.71 -6.05
CA ALA A 488 -18.37 -14.96 -6.00
C ALA A 488 -18.90 -15.97 -7.03
N PHE A 489 -20.21 -16.22 -7.06
CA PHE A 489 -20.82 -17.21 -7.96
C PHE A 489 -20.72 -16.86 -9.45
N LYS A 490 -20.52 -15.60 -9.79
CA LYS A 490 -20.20 -15.18 -11.17
C LYS A 490 -18.76 -15.50 -11.59
N ASN A 491 -17.90 -15.82 -10.63
CA ASN A 491 -16.46 -15.99 -10.85
C ASN A 491 -15.93 -17.37 -10.44
N LEU A 492 -16.62 -18.13 -9.57
CA LEU A 492 -16.17 -19.45 -9.13
C LEU A 492 -16.00 -20.44 -10.26
N ASP A 493 -14.85 -21.10 -10.31
CA ASP A 493 -14.58 -22.23 -11.20
C ASP A 493 -14.86 -23.56 -10.49
N PHE A 494 -16.08 -24.08 -10.65
CA PHE A 494 -16.51 -25.35 -10.06
C PHE A 494 -15.85 -26.59 -10.68
N SER A 495 -15.02 -26.42 -11.71
CA SER A 495 -14.21 -27.50 -12.26
C SER A 495 -12.95 -27.80 -11.41
N ARG A 496 -12.57 -26.88 -10.51
CA ARG A 496 -11.44 -27.02 -9.56
C ARG A 496 -11.89 -27.83 -8.34
N LYS A 497 -12.08 -29.13 -8.55
CA LYS A 497 -12.63 -30.05 -7.56
C LYS A 497 -11.96 -31.43 -7.57
N GLY A 498 -12.17 -32.20 -6.51
CA GLY A 498 -11.70 -33.57 -6.40
C GLY A 498 -10.17 -33.68 -6.54
N ASP A 499 -9.71 -34.72 -7.24
CA ASP A 499 -8.29 -34.99 -7.46
C ASP A 499 -7.58 -33.90 -8.25
N ARG A 500 -8.30 -33.11 -9.05
CA ARG A 500 -7.76 -32.02 -9.82
C ARG A 500 -7.12 -30.95 -8.92
N VAL A 501 -7.69 -30.72 -7.74
CA VAL A 501 -7.13 -29.77 -6.77
C VAL A 501 -5.71 -30.17 -6.37
N GLN A 502 -5.50 -31.45 -6.02
CA GLN A 502 -4.19 -31.98 -5.64
C GLN A 502 -3.20 -31.96 -6.83
N GLN A 503 -3.67 -32.09 -8.04
CA GLN A 503 -2.83 -32.15 -9.24
C GLN A 503 -2.39 -30.78 -9.73
N GLU A 504 -3.28 -29.77 -9.71
CA GLU A 504 -3.11 -28.47 -10.36
C GLU A 504 -2.93 -27.31 -9.39
N LEU A 505 -3.46 -27.40 -8.15
CA LEU A 505 -3.48 -26.28 -7.20
C LEU A 505 -2.52 -26.45 -6.01
N ILE A 506 -1.76 -27.54 -5.96
CA ILE A 506 -0.68 -27.71 -4.99
C ILE A 506 0.63 -27.89 -5.73
N ALA A 507 1.53 -26.96 -5.58
CA ALA A 507 2.82 -26.97 -6.26
C ALA A 507 3.62 -28.23 -5.93
N LYS A 508 4.32 -28.75 -6.92
CA LYS A 508 5.25 -29.89 -6.77
C LYS A 508 6.66 -29.40 -7.05
N PRO A 509 7.37 -28.91 -6.03
CA PRO A 509 8.72 -28.38 -6.19
C PRO A 509 9.67 -29.42 -6.77
N TYR A 510 10.57 -28.98 -7.67
CA TYR A 510 11.65 -29.81 -8.19
C TYR A 510 12.96 -29.02 -8.27
N VAL A 511 14.08 -29.72 -8.13
CA VAL A 511 15.41 -29.12 -8.25
C VAL A 511 15.68 -28.83 -9.73
N PHE A 512 16.02 -27.59 -10.07
CA PHE A 512 16.42 -27.20 -11.41
C PHE A 512 17.91 -26.82 -11.51
N PHE A 513 18.56 -26.58 -10.35
CA PHE A 513 19.98 -26.32 -10.26
C PHE A 513 20.50 -26.83 -8.92
N GLU A 514 21.66 -27.55 -8.96
CA GLU A 514 22.37 -28.03 -7.79
C GLU A 514 23.87 -27.99 -8.06
N GLN A 515 24.62 -27.31 -7.22
CA GLN A 515 26.07 -27.24 -7.29
C GLN A 515 26.64 -26.92 -5.90
N ASP A 516 27.65 -27.70 -5.47
CA ASP A 516 28.32 -27.56 -4.18
C ASP A 516 27.31 -27.50 -3.00
N ASP A 517 27.22 -26.35 -2.32
CA ASP A 517 26.31 -26.10 -1.21
C ASP A 517 25.00 -25.38 -1.63
N GLN A 518 24.78 -25.21 -2.93
CA GLN A 518 23.63 -24.49 -3.47
C GLN A 518 22.62 -25.46 -4.09
N VAL A 519 21.35 -25.29 -3.75
CA VAL A 519 20.24 -26.00 -4.38
C VAL A 519 19.14 -25.02 -4.71
N CYS A 520 18.70 -24.99 -5.95
CA CYS A 520 17.60 -24.13 -6.39
C CYS A 520 16.39 -24.98 -6.77
N TYR A 521 15.28 -24.70 -6.11
CA TYR A 521 14.00 -25.32 -6.39
C TYR A 521 13.13 -24.40 -7.24
N HIS A 522 12.54 -24.95 -8.29
CA HIS A 522 11.38 -24.35 -8.93
C HIS A 522 10.13 -24.77 -8.16
N LEU A 523 9.33 -23.84 -7.73
CA LEU A 523 8.01 -24.00 -7.15
C LEU A 523 6.99 -23.60 -8.23
N PRO A 524 6.59 -24.49 -9.14
CA PRO A 524 5.78 -24.11 -10.30
C PRO A 524 4.50 -23.45 -9.86
N THR A 525 4.20 -22.27 -10.44
CA THR A 525 2.93 -21.59 -10.26
C THR A 525 1.91 -22.02 -11.31
N HIS A 526 0.64 -21.69 -11.11
CA HIS A 526 -0.40 -22.03 -12.08
C HIS A 526 -0.18 -21.32 -13.43
N GLN A 527 -0.68 -21.90 -14.51
CA GLN A 527 -0.51 -21.32 -15.86
C GLN A 527 -1.15 -19.92 -16.01
N GLU A 528 -2.16 -19.60 -15.21
CA GLU A 528 -2.83 -18.30 -15.21
C GLU A 528 -2.01 -17.23 -14.47
N HIS A 529 -1.08 -17.63 -13.60
CA HIS A 529 -0.21 -16.67 -12.89
C HIS A 529 0.81 -16.10 -13.86
N PHE A 530 0.95 -14.79 -13.92
CA PHE A 530 1.96 -14.11 -14.74
C PHE A 530 3.33 -14.03 -14.04
N TYR A 531 3.45 -14.57 -12.83
CA TYR A 531 4.68 -14.67 -12.06
C TYR A 531 5.02 -16.12 -11.74
N ASP A 532 6.29 -16.34 -11.40
CA ASP A 532 6.79 -17.64 -11.00
C ASP A 532 7.60 -17.54 -9.71
N VAL A 533 7.84 -18.68 -9.04
CA VAL A 533 8.48 -18.73 -7.72
C VAL A 533 9.60 -19.75 -7.70
N HIS A 534 10.78 -19.31 -7.27
CA HIS A 534 11.92 -20.16 -6.96
C HIS A 534 12.22 -20.11 -5.46
N ARG A 535 12.80 -21.20 -4.92
CA ARG A 535 13.44 -21.21 -3.61
C ARG A 535 14.92 -21.51 -3.75
N LEU A 536 15.75 -20.59 -3.27
CA LEU A 536 17.20 -20.67 -3.27
C LEU A 536 17.66 -21.14 -1.91
N GLU A 537 18.40 -22.25 -1.85
CA GLU A 537 18.93 -22.81 -0.61
C GLU A 537 20.46 -22.90 -0.69
N PHE A 538 21.18 -22.35 0.28
CA PHE A 538 22.64 -22.31 0.27
C PHE A 538 23.21 -22.15 1.69
N ASP A 539 24.42 -22.68 1.90
CA ASP A 539 25.11 -22.56 3.19
C ASP A 539 26.00 -21.32 3.24
N ASN A 540 26.67 -20.97 2.16
CA ASN A 540 27.60 -19.84 2.12
C ASN A 540 27.08 -18.66 1.29
N LYS A 541 26.96 -18.82 -0.02
CA LYS A 541 26.58 -17.74 -0.94
C LYS A 541 25.93 -18.28 -2.19
N ILE A 542 25.18 -17.40 -2.89
CA ILE A 542 24.67 -17.64 -4.24
C ILE A 542 24.75 -16.36 -5.08
N GLU A 543 24.98 -16.49 -6.38
CA GLU A 543 25.01 -15.38 -7.34
C GLU A 543 23.90 -15.58 -8.37
N ILE A 544 23.12 -14.51 -8.65
CA ILE A 544 21.92 -14.55 -9.48
C ILE A 544 21.97 -13.42 -10.50
N GLN A 545 21.58 -13.69 -11.73
CA GLN A 545 21.32 -12.69 -12.77
C GLN A 545 19.85 -12.31 -12.76
N THR A 546 19.53 -11.03 -13.02
CA THR A 546 18.13 -10.57 -13.08
C THR A 546 17.43 -10.99 -14.38
N GLU A 547 18.19 -11.26 -15.44
CA GLU A 547 17.67 -11.58 -16.77
C GLU A 547 16.68 -10.52 -17.31
N ASN A 548 16.94 -9.26 -16.93
CA ASN A 548 16.11 -8.12 -17.25
C ASN A 548 14.65 -8.24 -16.75
N THR A 549 14.48 -8.84 -15.57
CA THR A 549 13.21 -8.89 -14.82
C THR A 549 13.42 -8.52 -13.36
N CYS A 550 12.41 -7.95 -12.74
CA CYS A 550 12.40 -7.62 -11.32
C CYS A 550 12.30 -8.90 -10.48
N HIS A 551 13.10 -9.01 -9.43
CA HIS A 551 12.99 -10.08 -8.44
C HIS A 551 12.49 -9.51 -7.11
N ILE A 552 11.51 -10.16 -6.50
CA ILE A 552 11.06 -9.89 -5.14
C ILE A 552 11.49 -11.08 -4.29
N LEU A 553 12.22 -10.80 -3.21
CA LEU A 553 12.84 -11.84 -2.39
C LEU A 553 12.50 -11.69 -0.92
N MET A 554 12.54 -12.82 -0.21
CA MET A 554 12.41 -12.88 1.25
C MET A 554 13.25 -14.03 1.81
N LEU A 555 13.97 -13.78 2.91
CA LEU A 555 14.60 -14.85 3.68
C LEU A 555 13.53 -15.59 4.48
N VAL A 556 13.24 -16.84 4.09
CA VAL A 556 12.18 -17.67 4.69
C VAL A 556 12.68 -18.74 5.65
N GLU A 557 14.00 -18.95 5.70
CA GLU A 557 14.70 -19.74 6.72
C GLU A 557 16.15 -19.28 6.81
N GLY A 558 16.70 -19.20 8.01
CA GLY A 558 18.01 -18.64 8.31
C GLY A 558 17.91 -17.47 9.28
N GLU A 559 19.04 -16.92 9.69
CA GLU A 559 19.11 -15.79 10.63
C GLU A 559 19.11 -14.44 9.89
N SER A 560 20.08 -14.27 9.01
CA SER A 560 20.21 -13.06 8.17
C SER A 560 21.08 -13.35 6.94
N ILE A 561 20.91 -12.50 5.94
CA ILE A 561 21.69 -12.52 4.69
C ILE A 561 22.23 -11.13 4.37
N THR A 562 23.33 -11.08 3.63
CA THR A 562 23.83 -9.85 3.01
C THR A 562 23.68 -9.96 1.50
N VAL A 563 23.06 -8.94 0.90
CA VAL A 563 22.89 -8.83 -0.54
C VAL A 563 23.80 -7.73 -1.07
N THR A 564 24.54 -8.05 -2.13
CA THR A 564 25.39 -7.09 -2.84
C THR A 564 24.93 -7.01 -4.28
N SER A 565 24.50 -5.84 -4.73
CA SER A 565 24.15 -5.55 -6.12
C SER A 565 25.42 -5.35 -6.97
N ALA A 566 25.31 -5.43 -8.29
CA ALA A 566 26.44 -5.28 -9.20
C ALA A 566 27.15 -3.91 -9.13
N ASP A 567 26.45 -2.86 -8.72
CA ASP A 567 27.00 -1.52 -8.48
C ASP A 567 27.78 -1.40 -7.16
N GLY A 568 27.85 -2.48 -6.37
CA GLY A 568 28.53 -2.52 -5.07
C GLY A 568 27.67 -2.12 -3.87
N THR A 569 26.40 -1.79 -4.06
CA THR A 569 25.46 -1.52 -2.96
C THR A 569 25.28 -2.77 -2.11
N ILE A 570 25.42 -2.63 -0.79
CA ILE A 570 25.33 -3.72 0.18
C ILE A 570 24.17 -3.45 1.13
N SER A 571 23.30 -4.43 1.30
CA SER A 571 22.21 -4.40 2.27
C SER A 571 22.12 -5.73 3.02
N ALA A 572 21.80 -5.66 4.31
CA ALA A 572 21.58 -6.84 5.15
C ALA A 572 20.08 -7.01 5.39
N PHE A 573 19.60 -8.25 5.36
CA PHE A 573 18.21 -8.59 5.60
C PHE A 573 18.11 -9.72 6.63
N ALA A 574 17.16 -9.58 7.53
CA ALA A 574 16.83 -10.59 8.52
C ALA A 574 15.76 -11.55 7.98
N PHE A 575 15.46 -12.58 8.74
CA PHE A 575 14.35 -13.50 8.50
C PHE A 575 13.03 -12.71 8.35
N ALA A 576 12.22 -13.09 7.37
CA ALA A 576 10.91 -12.54 7.03
C ALA A 576 10.93 -11.13 6.39
N GLU A 577 12.09 -10.52 6.13
CA GLU A 577 12.16 -9.24 5.42
C GLU A 577 12.07 -9.41 3.91
N THR A 578 11.13 -8.66 3.30
CA THR A 578 10.97 -8.58 1.84
C THR A 578 11.86 -7.49 1.26
N PHE A 579 12.55 -7.78 0.17
CA PHE A 579 13.35 -6.80 -0.56
C PHE A 579 13.21 -7.00 -2.07
N VAL A 580 13.53 -5.96 -2.81
CA VAL A 580 13.39 -5.89 -4.27
C VAL A 580 14.76 -5.77 -4.92
N ILE A 581 14.97 -6.54 -5.98
CA ILE A 581 16.08 -6.39 -6.91
C ILE A 581 15.50 -5.92 -8.24
N PRO A 582 15.68 -4.65 -8.63
CA PRO A 582 15.25 -4.14 -9.92
C PRO A 582 15.91 -4.89 -11.08
N ALA A 583 15.24 -4.94 -12.21
CA ALA A 583 15.78 -5.54 -13.44
C ALA A 583 17.15 -4.94 -13.82
N ALA A 584 17.29 -3.62 -13.66
CA ALA A 584 18.50 -2.88 -14.00
C ALA A 584 19.69 -3.12 -13.04
N ALA A 585 19.49 -3.84 -11.92
CA ALA A 585 20.59 -4.28 -11.07
C ALA A 585 21.49 -5.34 -11.74
N VAL A 586 21.02 -5.94 -12.84
CA VAL A 586 21.72 -6.92 -13.70
C VAL A 586 22.08 -8.20 -12.97
N ALA A 587 22.79 -8.11 -11.86
CA ALA A 587 23.24 -9.25 -11.05
C ALA A 587 23.30 -8.88 -9.57
N TYR A 588 23.20 -9.88 -8.72
CA TYR A 588 23.41 -9.72 -7.29
C TYR A 588 23.94 -11.00 -6.65
N LYS A 589 24.61 -10.82 -5.51
CA LYS A 589 25.12 -11.90 -4.69
C LYS A 589 24.44 -11.87 -3.33
N ILE A 590 24.02 -13.03 -2.86
CA ILE A 590 23.50 -13.23 -1.50
C ILE A 590 24.49 -14.06 -0.71
N VAL A 591 24.87 -13.59 0.48
CA VAL A 591 25.74 -14.28 1.43
C VAL A 591 24.93 -14.61 2.67
N ASN A 592 24.98 -15.86 3.12
CA ASN A 592 24.41 -16.30 4.39
C ASN A 592 25.31 -15.84 5.54
N ASN A 593 24.77 -15.07 6.47
CA ASN A 593 25.50 -14.60 7.66
C ASN A 593 25.27 -15.52 8.88
N GLY A 594 24.29 -16.43 8.78
CA GLY A 594 23.93 -17.36 9.85
C GLY A 594 24.71 -18.66 9.82
N ARG A 595 24.42 -19.51 10.78
CA ARG A 595 24.99 -20.88 10.88
C ARG A 595 24.08 -21.94 10.26
N VAL A 596 22.82 -21.60 10.06
CA VAL A 596 21.81 -22.49 9.46
C VAL A 596 21.74 -22.16 7.97
N ARG A 597 21.49 -23.18 7.15
CA ARG A 597 21.28 -23.06 5.72
C ARG A 597 20.22 -21.99 5.43
N ALA A 598 20.56 -21.02 4.61
CA ALA A 598 19.61 -19.98 4.20
C ALA A 598 18.66 -20.53 3.14
N LYS A 599 17.36 -20.22 3.28
CA LYS A 599 16.36 -20.41 2.22
C LYS A 599 15.75 -19.05 1.89
N VAL A 600 15.81 -18.69 0.63
CA VAL A 600 15.30 -17.42 0.11
C VAL A 600 14.25 -17.73 -0.96
N ILE A 601 13.05 -17.21 -0.78
CA ILE A 601 12.04 -17.19 -1.83
C ILE A 601 12.38 -16.06 -2.80
N LYS A 602 12.22 -16.32 -4.09
CA LYS A 602 12.36 -15.38 -5.19
C LYS A 602 11.13 -15.49 -6.08
N ALA A 603 10.30 -14.42 -6.12
CA ALA A 603 9.23 -14.27 -7.10
C ALA A 603 9.67 -13.33 -8.23
N PHE A 604 9.21 -13.59 -9.44
CA PHE A 604 9.56 -12.81 -10.63
C PHE A 604 8.49 -12.97 -11.73
N LEU A 605 8.45 -12.02 -12.67
CA LEU A 605 7.54 -12.07 -13.81
C LEU A 605 8.02 -13.10 -14.85
N LYS A 606 7.06 -13.86 -15.43
CA LYS A 606 7.33 -14.87 -16.48
C LYS A 606 7.68 -14.24 -17.83
#